data_818c3ea75c9498529e6d1fb6ed91f566
#
_entry.id   818c3ea75c9498529e6d1fb6ed91f566
#
_cell.length_a   1.000
_cell.length_b   1.000
_cell.length_c   1.000
_cell.angle_alpha   90.00
_cell.angle_beta   90.00
_cell.angle_gamma   90.00
#
_symmetry.space_group_name_H-M   'P 1'
#
loop_
_entity.id
_entity.type
_entity.pdbx_description
1 polymer ?
#
loop_
_entity_poly.entity_id
_entity_poly.type
_entity_poly.pdbx_seq_one_letter_code
_entity_poly.pdbx_strand_id
1 'polypeptide(L)'
;MELLRKLENSIREYSKDANFEIIERAYLLAKDAHKNQTRYSGEPYISHPLEVAFILTDLHMDTDTICAAILHDVIEDTPASYEMIKTNFNQTIANLVDGVTKIGKLQFITKEQREAENLRKMVI
;
A
#
# COMPACT_ATOMS: atom_id res chain seq x y z
N MET A 1 13.73 9.90 -3.30
CA MET A 1 13.73 10.85 -2.15
C MET A 1 12.84 12.07 -2.38
N GLU A 2 12.75 12.55 -3.58
CA GLU A 2 11.88 13.69 -3.90
C GLU A 2 10.39 13.43 -3.63
N LEU A 3 9.90 12.27 -4.06
CA LEU A 3 8.50 11.86 -3.81
C LEU A 3 8.22 11.69 -2.32
N LEU A 4 9.17 11.15 -1.58
CA LEU A 4 9.04 10.99 -0.14
C LEU A 4 8.92 12.35 0.55
N ARG A 5 9.72 13.33 0.15
CA ARG A 5 9.66 14.69 0.71
C ARG A 5 8.32 15.35 0.43
N LYS A 6 7.81 15.20 -0.79
CA LYS A 6 6.48 15.72 -1.16
C LYS A 6 5.40 15.09 -0.29
N LEU A 7 5.48 13.78 -0.08
CA LEU A 7 4.53 13.06 0.76
C LEU A 7 4.60 13.57 2.21
N GLU A 8 5.79 13.70 2.76
CA GLU A 8 5.98 14.21 4.11
C GLU A 8 5.45 15.63 4.26
N ASN A 9 5.69 16.49 3.28
CA ASN A 9 5.18 17.86 3.29
C ASN A 9 3.65 17.89 3.26
N SER A 10 3.02 17.02 2.46
CA SER A 10 1.56 16.91 2.41
C SER A 10 0.99 16.48 3.76
N ILE A 11 1.64 15.55 4.45
CA ILE A 11 1.23 15.11 5.79
C ILE A 11 1.43 16.24 6.79
N ARG A 12 2.53 16.98 6.69
CA ARG A 12 2.85 18.06 7.61
C ARG A 12 1.81 19.17 7.61
N GLU A 13 1.10 19.38 6.50
CA GLU A 13 0.04 20.38 6.37
C GLU A 13 -1.12 20.12 7.34
N TYR A 14 -1.44 18.87 7.65
CA TYR A 14 -2.53 18.52 8.55
C TYR A 14 -2.09 17.82 9.83
N SER A 15 -0.86 17.33 9.91
CA SER A 15 -0.35 16.62 11.07
C SER A 15 1.13 16.90 11.27
N LYS A 16 1.42 17.97 12.02
CA LYS A 16 2.81 18.39 12.30
C LYS A 16 3.56 17.39 13.18
N ASP A 17 2.84 16.63 14.00
CA ASP A 17 3.40 15.68 14.95
C ASP A 17 3.44 14.25 14.42
N ALA A 18 3.21 14.04 13.11
CA ALA A 18 3.27 12.73 12.51
C ALA A 18 4.66 12.10 12.67
N ASN A 19 4.70 10.78 12.79
CA ASN A 19 5.97 10.05 12.88
C ASN A 19 6.57 9.88 11.48
N PHE A 20 7.34 10.86 11.04
CA PHE A 20 7.97 10.85 9.70
C PHE A 20 9.05 9.78 9.58
N GLU A 21 9.68 9.39 10.68
CA GLU A 21 10.69 8.33 10.69
C GLU A 21 10.09 6.99 10.25
N ILE A 22 8.92 6.63 10.77
CA ILE A 22 8.26 5.38 10.39
C ILE A 22 7.80 5.39 8.93
N ILE A 23 7.37 6.55 8.42
CA ILE A 23 7.00 6.72 7.02
C ILE A 23 8.22 6.52 6.11
N GLU A 24 9.36 7.10 6.48
CA GLU A 24 10.61 6.93 5.74
C GLU A 24 11.06 5.47 5.73
N ARG A 25 10.95 4.78 6.86
CA ARG A 25 11.29 3.36 6.95
C ARG A 25 10.39 2.51 6.04
N ALA A 26 9.08 2.79 6.02
CA ALA A 26 8.15 2.10 5.13
C ALA A 26 8.51 2.34 3.66
N TYR A 27 8.83 3.57 3.31
CA TYR A 27 9.25 3.92 1.95
C TYR A 27 10.53 3.19 1.54
N LEU A 28 11.54 3.17 2.41
CA LEU A 28 12.82 2.51 2.11
C LEU A 28 12.66 1.00 1.94
N LEU A 29 11.84 0.38 2.77
CA LEU A 29 11.53 -1.05 2.64
C LEU A 29 10.83 -1.35 1.32
N ALA A 30 9.82 -0.54 0.97
CA ALA A 30 9.09 -0.70 -0.27
C ALA A 30 9.98 -0.47 -1.49
N LYS A 31 10.82 0.55 -1.46
CA LYS A 31 11.76 0.85 -2.53
C LYS A 31 12.73 -0.30 -2.77
N ASP A 32 13.29 -0.87 -1.70
CA ASP A 32 14.19 -2.01 -1.82
C ASP A 32 13.49 -3.25 -2.37
N ALA A 33 12.27 -3.52 -1.90
CA ALA A 33 11.49 -4.67 -2.36
C ALA A 33 11.12 -4.57 -3.85
N HIS A 34 10.88 -3.37 -4.35
CA HIS A 34 10.45 -3.14 -5.73
C HIS A 34 11.57 -2.63 -6.66
N LYS A 35 12.82 -2.62 -6.21
CA LYS A 35 13.94 -1.99 -6.94
C LYS A 35 14.17 -2.51 -8.37
N ASN A 36 13.80 -3.77 -8.63
CA ASN A 36 13.98 -4.38 -9.95
C ASN A 36 12.66 -4.52 -10.71
N GLN A 37 11.59 -3.90 -10.23
CA GLN A 37 10.26 -3.96 -10.84
C GLN A 37 9.91 -2.63 -11.50
N THR A 38 9.26 -2.72 -12.64
CA THR A 38 8.74 -1.55 -13.35
C THR A 38 7.26 -1.74 -13.65
N ARG A 39 6.54 -0.63 -13.80
CA ARG A 39 5.14 -0.61 -14.24
C ARG A 39 5.10 -0.72 -15.77
N TYR A 40 3.94 -0.95 -16.34
CA TYR A 40 3.75 -0.98 -17.79
C TYR A 40 4.27 0.29 -18.48
N SER A 41 4.21 1.43 -17.81
CA SER A 41 4.73 2.71 -18.31
C SER A 41 6.25 2.80 -18.34
N GLY A 42 6.95 1.82 -17.74
CA GLY A 42 8.42 1.85 -17.58
C GLY A 42 8.88 2.57 -16.30
N GLU A 43 7.97 3.18 -15.55
CA GLU A 43 8.29 3.82 -14.28
C GLU A 43 8.63 2.80 -13.19
N PRO A 44 9.51 3.15 -12.21
CA PRO A 44 9.75 2.29 -11.07
C PRO A 44 8.46 1.92 -10.33
N TYR A 45 8.33 0.66 -9.93
CA TYR A 45 7.10 0.17 -9.30
C TYR A 45 6.75 0.91 -8.00
N ILE A 46 7.74 1.43 -7.28
CA ILE A 46 7.51 2.21 -6.04
C ILE A 46 6.55 3.38 -6.26
N SER A 47 6.43 3.91 -7.47
CA SER A 47 5.53 5.02 -7.76
C SER A 47 4.06 4.68 -7.49
N HIS A 48 3.67 3.42 -7.65
CA HIS A 48 2.29 2.98 -7.42
C HIS A 48 1.85 3.11 -5.95
N PRO A 49 2.53 2.49 -4.97
CA PRO A 49 2.13 2.66 -3.57
C PRO A 49 2.24 4.11 -3.09
N LEU A 50 3.16 4.91 -3.65
CA LEU A 50 3.25 6.32 -3.32
C LEU A 50 2.06 7.11 -3.84
N GLU A 51 1.55 6.80 -5.04
CA GLU A 51 0.33 7.42 -5.57
C GLU A 51 -0.86 7.18 -4.63
N VAL A 52 -1.01 5.94 -4.14
CA VAL A 52 -2.05 5.59 -3.17
C VAL A 52 -1.86 6.39 -1.88
N ALA A 53 -0.62 6.49 -1.40
CA ALA A 53 -0.31 7.26 -0.19
C ALA A 53 -0.68 8.74 -0.36
N PHE A 54 -0.42 9.35 -1.52
CA PHE A 54 -0.81 10.74 -1.80
C PHE A 54 -2.33 10.92 -1.76
N ILE A 55 -3.10 9.98 -2.30
CA ILE A 55 -4.57 10.02 -2.21
C ILE A 55 -5.00 10.02 -0.75
N LEU A 56 -4.37 9.20 0.09
CA LEU A 56 -4.69 9.12 1.51
C LEU A 56 -4.32 10.42 2.26
N THR A 57 -3.25 11.11 1.86
CA THR A 57 -2.92 12.42 2.44
C THR A 57 -3.97 13.46 2.09
N ASP A 58 -4.53 13.43 0.89
CA ASP A 58 -5.63 14.31 0.50
C ASP A 58 -6.88 14.07 1.37
N LEU A 59 -7.06 12.84 1.86
CA LEU A 59 -8.14 12.47 2.78
C LEU A 59 -7.77 12.67 4.25
N HIS A 60 -6.60 13.22 4.54
CA HIS A 60 -6.07 13.47 5.89
C HIS A 60 -6.02 12.22 6.77
N MET A 61 -5.59 11.09 6.18
CA MET A 61 -5.46 9.84 6.91
C MET A 61 -4.26 9.85 7.86
N ASP A 62 -4.30 9.00 8.89
CA ASP A 62 -3.25 8.92 9.89
C ASP A 62 -1.99 8.24 9.35
N THR A 63 -0.91 8.38 10.09
CA THR A 63 0.40 7.84 9.74
C THR A 63 0.37 6.33 9.51
N ASP A 64 -0.29 5.58 10.39
CA ASP A 64 -0.35 4.11 10.29
C ASP A 64 -1.04 3.67 9.00
N THR A 65 -2.12 4.34 8.61
CA THR A 65 -2.84 4.04 7.37
C THR A 65 -1.97 4.32 6.14
N ILE A 66 -1.23 5.42 6.15
CA ILE A 66 -0.32 5.78 5.05
C ILE A 66 0.82 4.76 4.94
N CYS A 67 1.42 4.35 6.05
CA CYS A 67 2.45 3.31 6.06
C CYS A 67 1.91 1.98 5.54
N ALA A 68 0.70 1.60 5.94
CA ALA A 68 0.06 0.37 5.46
C ALA A 68 -0.13 0.40 3.94
N ALA A 69 -0.52 1.55 3.38
CA ALA A 69 -0.66 1.71 1.93
C ALA A 69 0.67 1.52 1.21
N ILE A 70 1.75 2.10 1.75
CA ILE A 70 3.10 1.95 1.17
C ILE A 70 3.55 0.49 1.20
N LEU A 71 3.20 -0.25 2.26
CA LEU A 71 3.68 -1.61 2.49
C LEU A 71 2.80 -2.71 1.91
N HIS A 72 1.56 -2.43 1.52
CA HIS A 72 0.58 -3.48 1.21
C HIS A 72 0.97 -4.38 0.03
N ASP A 73 1.72 -3.88 -0.96
CA ASP A 73 2.17 -4.66 -2.13
C ASP A 73 3.57 -5.25 -1.96
N VAL A 74 4.26 -4.89 -0.88
CA VAL A 74 5.66 -5.28 -0.65
C VAL A 74 5.76 -6.70 -0.11
N ILE A 75 4.73 -7.16 0.59
CA ILE A 75 4.82 -8.29 1.50
C ILE A 75 3.83 -9.35 1.11
N GLU A 76 4.30 -10.61 1.03
CA GLU A 76 3.44 -11.75 0.83
C GLU A 76 2.53 -11.95 2.06
N ASP A 77 1.31 -12.43 1.81
CA ASP A 77 0.34 -12.72 2.87
C ASP A 77 0.72 -14.02 3.59
N THR A 78 1.73 -13.94 4.45
CA THR A 78 2.19 -15.06 5.26
C THR A 78 2.27 -14.65 6.73
N PRO A 79 2.16 -15.60 7.69
CA PRO A 79 2.35 -15.28 9.11
C PRO A 79 3.71 -14.66 9.40
N ALA A 80 4.76 -15.08 8.71
CA ALA A 80 6.11 -14.53 8.88
C ALA A 80 6.15 -13.06 8.48
N SER A 81 5.48 -12.68 7.39
CA SER A 81 5.39 -11.29 6.92
C SER A 81 4.63 -10.42 7.92
N TYR A 82 3.52 -10.92 8.45
CA TYR A 82 2.76 -10.21 9.49
C TYR A 82 3.63 -9.92 10.72
N GLU A 83 4.35 -10.92 11.21
CA GLU A 83 5.23 -10.75 12.37
C GLU A 83 6.38 -9.78 12.08
N MET A 84 6.91 -9.78 10.88
CA MET A 84 7.98 -8.86 10.47
C MET A 84 7.49 -7.41 10.53
N ILE A 85 6.30 -7.13 9.99
CA ILE A 85 5.73 -5.78 10.04
C ILE A 85 5.45 -5.36 11.48
N LYS A 86 4.85 -6.25 12.27
CA LYS A 86 4.55 -5.99 13.68
C LYS A 86 5.81 -5.63 14.47
N THR A 87 6.89 -6.36 14.23
CA THR A 87 8.16 -6.17 14.94
C THR A 87 8.87 -4.89 14.49
N ASN A 88 8.91 -4.62 13.18
CA ASN A 88 9.68 -3.50 12.63
C ASN A 88 8.91 -2.18 12.57
N PHE A 89 7.59 -2.23 12.63
CA PHE A 89 6.72 -1.04 12.61
C PHE A 89 5.85 -1.05 13.86
N ASN A 90 4.63 -1.56 13.75
CA ASN A 90 3.75 -1.75 14.89
C ASN A 90 2.61 -2.70 14.53
N GLN A 91 1.83 -3.09 15.54
CA GLN A 91 0.71 -4.02 15.36
C GLN A 91 -0.42 -3.40 14.52
N THR A 92 -0.68 -2.11 14.68
CA THR A 92 -1.72 -1.42 13.92
C THR A 92 -1.44 -1.47 12.43
N ILE A 93 -0.21 -1.17 12.02
CA ILE A 93 0.22 -1.24 10.61
C ILE A 93 0.11 -2.68 10.10
N ALA A 94 0.58 -3.66 10.88
CA ALA A 94 0.49 -5.07 10.49
C ALA A 94 -0.95 -5.51 10.27
N ASN A 95 -1.87 -5.14 11.15
CA ASN A 95 -3.29 -5.45 11.02
C ASN A 95 -3.91 -4.78 9.80
N LEU A 96 -3.55 -3.53 9.52
CA LEU A 96 -4.06 -2.79 8.36
C LEU A 96 -3.59 -3.44 7.05
N VAL A 97 -2.31 -3.79 6.94
CA VAL A 97 -1.76 -4.46 5.77
C VAL A 97 -2.46 -5.81 5.54
N ASP A 98 -2.62 -6.60 6.60
CA ASP A 98 -3.30 -7.90 6.54
C ASP A 98 -4.75 -7.74 6.08
N GLY A 99 -5.46 -6.77 6.62
CA GLY A 99 -6.85 -6.49 6.26
C GLY A 99 -7.01 -6.05 4.82
N VAL A 100 -6.17 -5.15 4.33
CA VAL A 100 -6.19 -4.68 2.94
C VAL A 100 -5.90 -5.82 1.97
N THR A 101 -4.94 -6.68 2.29
CA THR A 101 -4.58 -7.83 1.47
C THR A 101 -5.76 -8.80 1.34
N LYS A 102 -6.45 -9.09 2.43
CA LYS A 102 -7.63 -9.97 2.44
C LYS A 102 -8.79 -9.39 1.64
N ILE A 103 -9.06 -8.10 1.79
CA ILE A 103 -10.11 -7.40 1.04
C ILE A 103 -9.78 -7.43 -0.46
N GLY A 104 -8.53 -7.20 -0.83
CA GLY A 104 -8.08 -7.26 -2.21
C GLY A 104 -8.35 -8.62 -2.85
N LYS A 105 -8.08 -9.71 -2.13
CA LYS A 105 -8.36 -11.07 -2.59
C LYS A 105 -9.86 -11.30 -2.81
N LEU A 106 -10.70 -10.83 -1.89
CA LEU A 106 -12.15 -10.97 -2.01
C LEU A 106 -12.70 -10.20 -3.21
N GLN A 107 -12.23 -8.98 -3.43
CA GLN A 107 -12.63 -8.17 -4.58
C GLN A 107 -12.24 -8.83 -5.91
N PHE A 108 -11.06 -9.43 -5.97
CA PHE A 108 -10.58 -10.14 -7.14
C PHE A 108 -11.49 -11.33 -7.50
N ILE A 109 -11.84 -12.15 -6.52
CA ILE A 109 -12.75 -13.28 -6.70
C ILE A 109 -14.12 -12.81 -7.21
N THR A 110 -14.67 -11.77 -6.59
CA THR A 110 -15.97 -11.21 -6.97
C THR A 110 -15.96 -10.69 -8.40
N LYS A 111 -14.88 -10.03 -8.80
CA LYS A 111 -14.73 -9.51 -10.18
C LYS A 111 -14.67 -10.64 -11.20
N GLU A 112 -13.90 -11.68 -10.94
CA GLU A 112 -13.84 -12.85 -11.81
C GLU A 112 -15.18 -13.54 -11.94
N GLN A 113 -15.94 -13.68 -10.87
CA GLN A 113 -17.27 -14.25 -10.90
C GLN A 113 -18.22 -13.44 -11.76
N ARG A 114 -18.17 -12.11 -11.65
CA ARG A 114 -18.98 -11.21 -12.48
C ARG A 114 -18.64 -11.33 -13.97
N GLU A 115 -17.36 -11.41 -14.30
CA GLU A 115 -16.91 -11.58 -15.68
C GLU A 115 -17.39 -12.91 -16.27
N ALA A 116 -17.31 -13.98 -15.50
CA ALA A 116 -17.80 -15.29 -15.92
C ALA A 116 -19.32 -15.29 -16.17
N GLU A 117 -20.09 -14.65 -15.29
CA GLU A 117 -21.52 -14.50 -15.45
C GLU A 117 -21.89 -13.68 -16.69
N ASN A 118 -21.16 -12.58 -16.94
CA ASN A 118 -21.37 -11.75 -18.12
C ASN A 118 -21.09 -12.51 -19.40
N LEU A 119 -20.05 -13.33 -19.43
CA LEU A 119 -19.74 -14.18 -20.58
C LEU A 119 -20.85 -15.19 -20.85
N ARG A 120 -21.41 -15.81 -19.83
CA ARG A 120 -22.54 -16.73 -19.97
C ARG A 120 -23.75 -16.05 -20.57
N LYS A 121 -24.04 -14.83 -20.15
CA LYS A 121 -25.15 -14.04 -20.69
C LYS A 121 -24.94 -13.68 -22.15
N MET A 122 -23.70 -13.48 -22.58
CA MET A 122 -23.38 -13.15 -23.97
C MET A 122 -23.48 -14.35 -24.90
N VAL A 123 -23.28 -15.56 -24.40
CA VAL A 123 -23.32 -16.79 -25.22
C VAL A 123 -24.74 -17.33 -25.37
N ILE A 124 -25.63 -16.98 -24.48
CA ILE A 124 -27.03 -17.39 -24.49
C ILE A 124 -27.89 -16.36 -25.23
#